data_30cee04dc8de46d78b3deebcae2f1c70
#
_entry.id   30cee04dc8de46d78b3deebcae2f1c70
#
_cell.length_a   1.000
_cell.length_b   1.000
_cell.length_c   1.000
_cell.angle_alpha   90.00
_cell.angle_beta   90.00
_cell.angle_gamma   90.00
#
_symmetry.space_group_name_H-M   'P 1'
#
loop_
_entity.id
_entity.type
_entity.pdbx_description
1 polymer ?
#
loop_
_entity_poly.entity_id
_entity_poly.type
_entity_poly.pdbx_seq_one_letter_code
_entity_poly.pdbx_strand_id
1 'polypeptide(L)'
;MHTGYQAIVAAPFGALGVRMKGGVLTGIDFLPGVSELHAANDMKTQTICAQLTEYLKNPHHPLDCPMLLTGTPFQLRIWRALQTIPVGETLTYAELARQVSSGPRAVANACGANPVPIIVPCHRVVAKGGLGGFMQGREAGSLSIKQWLLAHERSEPRAAG
;
A
#
# COMPACT_ATOMS: atom_id res chain seq x y z
N MET A 1 17.62 13.72 7.26
CA MET A 1 17.41 12.77 8.35
C MET A 1 15.97 12.29 8.31
N HIS A 2 15.76 10.99 8.22
CA HIS A 2 14.42 10.41 8.08
C HIS A 2 13.93 9.96 9.45
N THR A 3 13.58 10.94 10.26
CA THR A 3 13.09 10.67 11.62
C THR A 3 11.71 10.03 11.55
N GLY A 4 11.47 9.06 12.40
CA GLY A 4 10.18 8.39 12.50
C GLY A 4 10.06 7.10 11.72
N TYR A 5 11.00 6.77 10.83
CA TYR A 5 11.01 5.49 10.14
C TYR A 5 11.92 4.50 10.88
N GLN A 6 11.39 3.33 11.17
CA GLN A 6 12.18 2.24 11.73
C GLN A 6 13.02 1.56 10.66
N ALA A 7 12.65 1.73 9.39
CA ALA A 7 13.44 1.25 8.27
C ALA A 7 13.07 2.02 7.00
N ILE A 8 13.99 2.08 6.06
CA ILE A 8 13.75 2.60 4.71
C ILE A 8 14.32 1.57 3.75
N VAL A 9 13.44 0.96 2.95
CA VAL A 9 13.84 -0.10 2.03
C VAL A 9 13.77 0.37 0.59
N ALA A 10 14.67 -0.14 -0.25
CA ALA A 10 14.72 0.23 -1.65
C ALA A 10 13.48 -0.25 -2.40
N ALA A 11 13.03 0.55 -3.35
CA ALA A 11 11.92 0.20 -4.24
C ALA A 11 12.22 0.74 -5.63
N PRO A 12 11.60 0.17 -6.68
CA PRO A 12 11.85 0.64 -8.05
C PRO A 12 11.57 2.13 -8.27
N PHE A 13 10.66 2.71 -7.48
CA PHE A 13 10.28 4.13 -7.56
C PHE A 13 11.01 5.01 -6.53
N GLY A 14 12.01 4.48 -5.83
CA GLY A 14 12.76 5.19 -4.80
C GLY A 14 12.90 4.34 -3.56
N ALA A 15 12.06 4.56 -2.55
CA ALA A 15 12.11 3.80 -1.30
C ALA A 15 10.73 3.74 -0.64
N LEU A 16 10.63 2.85 0.34
CA LEU A 16 9.48 2.76 1.24
C LEU A 16 9.94 3.03 2.67
N GLY A 17 9.31 3.99 3.33
CA GLY A 17 9.55 4.24 4.74
C GLY A 17 8.59 3.42 5.59
N VAL A 18 9.11 2.71 6.58
CA VAL A 18 8.34 1.80 7.42
C VAL A 18 8.24 2.38 8.82
N ARG A 19 7.00 2.57 9.29
CA ARG A 19 6.71 3.05 10.64
C ARG A 19 6.14 1.92 11.47
N MET A 20 6.72 1.72 12.65
CA MET A 20 6.29 0.68 13.59
C MET A 20 5.99 1.32 14.94
N LYS A 21 5.12 0.68 15.72
CA LYS A 21 4.89 1.06 17.10
C LYS A 21 4.54 -0.20 17.90
N GLY A 22 5.29 -0.44 18.96
CA GLY A 22 5.04 -1.62 19.79
C GLY A 22 5.15 -2.95 19.05
N GLY A 23 6.01 -3.03 18.05
CA GLY A 23 6.23 -4.26 17.29
C GLY A 23 5.19 -4.52 16.20
N VAL A 24 4.30 -3.56 15.92
CA VAL A 24 3.32 -3.69 14.83
C VAL A 24 3.48 -2.54 13.85
N LEU A 25 3.09 -2.79 12.61
CA LEU A 25 3.19 -1.81 11.54
C LEU A 25 2.09 -0.77 11.68
N THR A 26 2.46 0.51 11.64
CA THR A 26 1.50 1.61 11.74
C THR A 26 1.44 2.49 10.51
N GLY A 27 2.45 2.41 9.63
CA GLY A 27 2.44 3.20 8.42
C GLY A 27 3.51 2.79 7.43
N ILE A 28 3.22 3.07 6.17
CA ILE A 28 4.18 2.96 5.06
C ILE A 28 4.06 4.24 4.25
N ASP A 29 5.19 4.90 3.99
CA ASP A 29 5.23 6.07 3.13
C ASP A 29 6.03 5.75 1.88
N PHE A 30 5.52 6.23 0.74
CA PHE A 30 6.28 6.19 -0.50
C PHE A 30 7.29 7.35 -0.49
N LEU A 31 8.54 7.05 -0.80
CA LEU A 31 9.63 8.01 -0.80
C LEU A 31 10.27 8.04 -2.19
N PRO A 32 9.59 8.68 -3.18
CA PRO A 32 10.13 8.73 -4.53
C PRO A 32 11.43 9.55 -4.56
N GLY A 33 12.42 9.05 -5.29
CA GLY A 33 13.70 9.73 -5.42
C GLY A 33 14.62 9.62 -4.20
N VAL A 34 14.18 8.97 -3.13
CA VAL A 34 15.03 8.74 -1.96
C VAL A 34 15.91 7.53 -2.21
N SER A 35 17.22 7.71 -2.01
CA SER A 35 18.21 6.64 -2.18
C SER A 35 18.89 6.26 -0.87
N GLU A 36 18.71 7.04 0.19
CA GLU A 36 19.28 6.74 1.49
C GLU A 36 18.44 5.65 2.18
N LEU A 37 19.06 4.51 2.43
CA LEU A 37 18.38 3.37 3.04
C LEU A 37 18.72 3.30 4.52
N HIS A 38 17.80 2.74 5.30
CA HIS A 38 17.97 2.57 6.73
C HIS A 38 17.54 1.15 7.11
N ALA A 39 18.50 0.36 7.59
CA ALA A 39 18.24 -1.02 7.97
C ALA A 39 17.47 -1.09 9.28
N ALA A 40 16.56 -2.07 9.37
CA ALA A 40 15.81 -2.32 10.59
C ALA A 40 16.71 -2.87 11.69
N ASN A 41 16.48 -2.41 12.93
CA ASN A 41 17.27 -2.84 14.09
C ASN A 41 16.63 -4.02 14.84
N ASP A 42 15.35 -4.28 14.64
CA ASP A 42 14.64 -5.32 15.36
C ASP A 42 14.06 -6.36 14.42
N MET A 43 13.83 -7.55 14.92
CA MET A 43 13.38 -8.69 14.12
C MET A 43 12.02 -8.49 13.49
N LYS A 44 11.08 -7.87 14.21
CA LYS A 44 9.73 -7.66 13.67
C LYS A 44 9.75 -6.71 12.50
N THR A 45 10.51 -5.62 12.58
CA THR A 45 10.67 -4.70 11.47
C THR A 45 11.41 -5.36 10.30
N GLN A 46 12.45 -6.15 10.59
CA GLN A 46 13.18 -6.90 9.57
C GLN A 46 12.27 -7.84 8.79
N THR A 47 11.37 -8.52 9.49
CA THR A 47 10.42 -9.44 8.85
C THR A 47 9.49 -8.69 7.89
N ILE A 48 8.97 -7.54 8.30
CA ILE A 48 8.11 -6.73 7.46
C ILE A 48 8.88 -6.22 6.24
N CYS A 49 10.10 -5.74 6.44
CA CYS A 49 10.95 -5.28 5.33
C CYS A 49 11.24 -6.40 4.34
N ALA A 50 11.49 -7.61 4.84
CA ALA A 50 11.73 -8.77 3.97
C ALA A 50 10.49 -9.09 3.13
N GLN A 51 9.30 -9.06 3.73
CA GLN A 51 8.06 -9.29 2.98
C GLN A 51 7.82 -8.23 1.92
N LEU A 52 8.05 -6.97 2.23
CA LEU A 52 7.91 -5.88 1.26
C LEU A 52 8.90 -6.04 0.11
N THR A 53 10.15 -6.37 0.43
CA THR A 53 11.19 -6.59 -0.59
C THR A 53 10.79 -7.75 -1.50
N GLU A 54 10.29 -8.85 -0.95
CA GLU A 54 9.85 -9.98 -1.74
C GLU A 54 8.62 -9.65 -2.59
N TYR A 55 7.67 -8.88 -2.05
CA TYR A 55 6.52 -8.41 -2.83
C TYR A 55 6.96 -7.57 -4.03
N LEU A 56 7.95 -6.71 -3.85
CA LEU A 56 8.45 -5.86 -4.94
C LEU A 56 9.09 -6.68 -6.06
N LYS A 57 9.53 -7.90 -5.77
CA LYS A 57 10.06 -8.84 -6.78
C LYS A 57 8.97 -9.74 -7.34
N ASN A 58 8.07 -10.20 -6.48
CA ASN A 58 7.00 -11.12 -6.84
C ASN A 58 5.69 -10.65 -6.18
N PRO A 59 4.74 -10.13 -6.97
CA PRO A 59 3.52 -9.57 -6.39
C PRO A 59 2.63 -10.60 -5.70
N HIS A 60 2.85 -11.88 -5.94
CA HIS A 60 2.09 -12.96 -5.32
C HIS A 60 2.68 -13.43 -4.00
N HIS A 61 3.81 -12.85 -3.58
CA HIS A 61 4.37 -13.15 -2.26
C HIS A 61 3.41 -12.65 -1.17
N PRO A 62 3.03 -13.50 -0.20
CA PRO A 62 2.09 -13.09 0.84
C PRO A 62 2.63 -11.95 1.70
N LEU A 63 1.75 -11.01 2.02
CA LEU A 63 2.04 -9.92 2.94
C LEU A 63 1.23 -10.17 4.20
N ASP A 64 1.87 -10.76 5.19
CA ASP A 64 1.25 -11.09 6.48
C ASP A 64 1.94 -10.28 7.57
N CYS A 65 1.53 -9.03 7.71
CA CYS A 65 2.15 -8.10 8.63
C CYS A 65 1.14 -7.69 9.70
N PRO A 66 1.45 -7.92 10.99
CA PRO A 66 0.62 -7.39 12.06
C PRO A 66 0.57 -5.87 11.97
N MET A 67 -0.65 -5.32 11.94
CA MET A 67 -0.86 -3.88 11.75
C MET A 67 -1.76 -3.31 12.83
N LEU A 68 -1.50 -2.06 13.20
CA LEU A 68 -2.42 -1.25 13.97
C LEU A 68 -2.91 -0.12 13.07
N LEU A 69 -4.15 -0.20 12.63
CA LEU A 69 -4.77 0.81 11.78
C LEU A 69 -5.63 1.72 12.65
N THR A 70 -5.35 3.01 12.61
CA THR A 70 -6.08 4.02 13.36
C THR A 70 -6.85 4.90 12.39
N GLY A 71 -8.16 4.98 12.58
CA GLY A 71 -9.02 5.80 11.73
C GLY A 71 -10.45 5.78 12.24
N THR A 72 -11.33 6.43 11.51
CA THR A 72 -12.76 6.42 11.83
C THR A 72 -13.34 5.03 11.60
N PRO A 73 -14.50 4.70 12.19
CA PRO A 73 -15.16 3.42 11.89
C PRO A 73 -15.41 3.21 10.41
N PHE A 74 -15.76 4.26 9.67
CA PHE A 74 -15.94 4.18 8.22
C PHE A 74 -14.63 3.86 7.50
N GLN A 75 -13.55 4.57 7.85
CA GLN A 75 -12.22 4.33 7.26
C GLN A 75 -11.77 2.89 7.50
N LEU A 76 -11.91 2.41 8.72
CA LEU A 76 -11.53 1.03 9.06
C LEU A 76 -12.34 0.02 8.25
N ARG A 77 -13.61 0.29 8.02
CA ARG A 77 -14.47 -0.58 7.21
C ARG A 77 -14.00 -0.62 5.76
N ILE A 78 -13.63 0.53 5.19
CA ILE A 78 -13.11 0.61 3.82
C ILE A 78 -11.77 -0.12 3.72
N TRP A 79 -10.85 0.15 4.66
CA TRP A 79 -9.53 -0.49 4.62
C TRP A 79 -9.62 -2.01 4.77
N ARG A 80 -10.57 -2.49 5.54
CA ARG A 80 -10.84 -3.92 5.67
C ARG A 80 -11.36 -4.52 4.35
N ALA A 81 -12.26 -3.79 3.69
CA ALA A 81 -12.79 -4.21 2.39
C ALA A 81 -11.69 -4.24 1.32
N LEU A 82 -10.78 -3.27 1.34
CA LEU A 82 -9.65 -3.25 0.40
C LEU A 82 -8.80 -4.52 0.49
N GLN A 83 -8.61 -5.04 1.69
CA GLN A 83 -7.79 -6.23 1.91
C GLN A 83 -8.40 -7.50 1.30
N THR A 84 -9.66 -7.46 0.90
CA THR A 84 -10.32 -8.59 0.24
C THR A 84 -10.12 -8.58 -1.27
N ILE A 85 -9.55 -7.53 -1.86
CA ILE A 85 -9.32 -7.46 -3.30
C ILE A 85 -8.04 -8.22 -3.62
N PRO A 86 -8.11 -9.30 -4.41
CA PRO A 86 -6.92 -10.10 -4.71
C PRO A 86 -5.91 -9.36 -5.58
N VAL A 87 -4.67 -9.82 -5.54
CA VAL A 87 -3.60 -9.34 -6.42
C VAL A 87 -4.04 -9.52 -7.87
N GLY A 88 -3.81 -8.50 -8.68
CA GLY A 88 -4.14 -8.52 -10.10
C GLY A 88 -5.58 -8.15 -10.42
N GLU A 89 -6.42 -7.95 -9.40
CA GLU A 89 -7.81 -7.53 -9.59
C GLU A 89 -7.99 -6.09 -9.15
N THR A 90 -8.98 -5.44 -9.75
CA THR A 90 -9.34 -4.06 -9.40
C THR A 90 -10.85 -3.94 -9.24
N LEU A 91 -11.26 -2.96 -8.44
CA LEU A 91 -12.64 -2.50 -8.35
C LEU A 91 -12.68 -1.03 -8.70
N THR A 92 -13.80 -0.58 -9.24
CA THR A 92 -14.03 0.86 -9.34
C THR A 92 -14.49 1.39 -7.99
N TYR A 93 -14.35 2.70 -7.79
CA TYR A 93 -14.87 3.35 -6.57
C TYR A 93 -16.37 3.08 -6.41
N ALA A 94 -17.12 3.08 -7.51
CA ALA A 94 -18.56 2.81 -7.46
C ALA A 94 -18.85 1.37 -7.03
N GLU A 95 -18.07 0.40 -7.52
CA GLU A 95 -18.25 -1.00 -7.12
C GLU A 95 -17.94 -1.21 -5.64
N LEU A 96 -16.85 -0.62 -5.15
CA LEU A 96 -16.52 -0.70 -3.74
C LEU A 96 -17.56 0.00 -2.89
N ALA A 97 -18.05 1.17 -3.34
CA ALA A 97 -19.10 1.91 -2.64
C ALA A 97 -20.36 1.07 -2.48
N ARG A 98 -20.75 0.33 -3.51
CA ARG A 98 -21.89 -0.58 -3.42
C ARG A 98 -21.68 -1.68 -2.39
N GLN A 99 -20.47 -2.25 -2.34
CA GLN A 99 -20.16 -3.30 -1.37
C GLN A 99 -20.28 -2.83 0.07
N VAL A 100 -19.95 -1.57 0.33
CA VAL A 100 -19.95 -1.02 1.69
C VAL A 100 -21.15 -0.12 1.97
N SER A 101 -22.10 -0.06 1.05
CA SER A 101 -23.33 0.75 1.15
C SER A 101 -23.03 2.22 1.38
N SER A 102 -22.18 2.78 0.53
CA SER A 102 -21.74 4.17 0.64
C SER A 102 -21.60 4.80 -0.75
N GLY A 103 -21.15 6.05 -0.79
CA GLY A 103 -20.93 6.77 -2.04
C GLY A 103 -19.47 6.71 -2.50
N PRO A 104 -19.23 6.83 -3.83
CA PRO A 104 -17.87 6.74 -4.37
C PRO A 104 -16.92 7.80 -3.81
N ARG A 105 -17.40 9.02 -3.57
CA ARG A 105 -16.54 10.09 -3.04
C ARG A 105 -16.05 9.78 -1.64
N ALA A 106 -16.95 9.30 -0.75
CA ALA A 106 -16.57 8.94 0.60
C ALA A 106 -15.56 7.80 0.59
N VAL A 107 -15.76 6.82 -0.28
CA VAL A 107 -14.84 5.69 -0.45
C VAL A 107 -13.49 6.18 -0.95
N ALA A 108 -13.47 7.08 -1.95
CA ALA A 108 -12.21 7.62 -2.48
C ALA A 108 -11.43 8.38 -1.40
N ASN A 109 -12.12 9.16 -0.57
CA ASN A 109 -11.47 9.88 0.52
C ASN A 109 -10.85 8.91 1.53
N ALA A 110 -11.56 7.85 1.89
CA ALA A 110 -11.05 6.83 2.81
C ALA A 110 -9.85 6.09 2.21
N CYS A 111 -9.89 5.77 0.92
CA CYS A 111 -8.74 5.17 0.22
C CYS A 111 -7.53 6.08 0.28
N GLY A 112 -7.72 7.38 0.06
CA GLY A 112 -6.63 8.35 0.09
C GLY A 112 -6.03 8.57 1.47
N ALA A 113 -6.76 8.24 2.53
CA ALA A 113 -6.30 8.38 3.91
C ALA A 113 -5.61 7.11 4.45
N ASN A 114 -5.47 6.08 3.64
CA ASN A 114 -4.87 4.80 4.03
C ASN A 114 -3.44 5.00 4.55
N PRO A 115 -3.15 4.62 5.81
CA PRO A 115 -1.80 4.80 6.37
C PRO A 115 -0.82 3.71 5.97
N VAL A 116 -1.28 2.57 5.46
CA VAL A 116 -0.43 1.41 5.17
C VAL A 116 -0.69 0.92 3.74
N PRO A 117 -0.34 1.74 2.73
CA PRO A 117 -0.52 1.32 1.33
C PRO A 117 0.29 0.07 1.01
N ILE A 118 -0.03 -0.59 -0.07
CA ILE A 118 0.48 -1.89 -0.50
C ILE A 118 -0.17 -3.02 0.30
N ILE A 119 -0.01 -3.04 1.62
CA ILE A 119 -0.59 -4.08 2.47
C ILE A 119 -2.10 -3.91 2.55
N VAL A 120 -2.56 -2.67 2.72
CA VAL A 120 -3.96 -2.30 2.51
C VAL A 120 -4.04 -1.73 1.08
N PRO A 121 -4.47 -2.52 0.10
CA PRO A 121 -4.18 -2.24 -1.31
C PRO A 121 -5.12 -1.21 -1.95
N CYS A 122 -5.04 0.03 -1.51
CA CYS A 122 -5.87 1.10 -2.08
C CYS A 122 -5.57 1.35 -3.57
N HIS A 123 -4.42 0.91 -4.06
CA HIS A 123 -4.09 1.01 -5.48
C HIS A 123 -4.98 0.12 -6.35
N ARG A 124 -5.68 -0.87 -5.78
CA ARG A 124 -6.59 -1.76 -6.50
C ARG A 124 -7.98 -1.17 -6.71
N VAL A 125 -8.20 0.09 -6.31
CA VAL A 125 -9.45 0.79 -6.58
C VAL A 125 -9.16 1.91 -7.59
N VAL A 126 -9.93 1.91 -8.67
CA VAL A 126 -9.69 2.78 -9.81
C VAL A 126 -10.97 3.51 -10.20
N ALA A 127 -10.84 4.60 -10.96
CA ALA A 127 -11.99 5.28 -11.55
C ALA A 127 -12.46 4.51 -12.78
N LYS A 128 -13.75 4.64 -13.10
CA LYS A 128 -14.28 4.09 -14.33
C LYS A 128 -13.56 4.76 -15.51
N GLY A 129 -12.87 3.96 -16.30
CA GLY A 129 -12.15 4.45 -17.46
C GLY A 129 -10.78 5.07 -17.19
N GLY A 130 -10.23 4.95 -15.96
CA GLY A 130 -8.92 5.50 -15.65
C GLY A 130 -8.37 5.03 -14.33
N LEU A 131 -7.24 5.61 -13.91
CA LEU A 131 -6.59 5.24 -12.66
C LEU A 131 -7.31 5.78 -11.42
N GLY A 132 -7.96 6.94 -11.55
CA GLY A 132 -8.44 7.67 -10.39
C GLY A 132 -7.28 8.33 -9.63
N GLY A 133 -7.51 8.68 -8.37
CA GLY A 133 -6.49 9.26 -7.52
C GLY A 133 -5.65 8.22 -6.80
N PHE A 134 -4.61 8.70 -6.13
CA PHE A 134 -3.81 7.86 -5.25
C PHE A 134 -3.21 8.74 -4.16
N MET A 135 -3.36 8.30 -2.90
CA MET A 135 -2.82 9.02 -1.73
C MET A 135 -3.25 10.48 -1.69
N GLN A 136 -4.42 10.81 -2.27
CA GLN A 136 -4.96 12.17 -2.40
C GLN A 136 -4.00 13.15 -3.09
N GLY A 137 -3.06 12.63 -3.89
CA GLY A 137 -2.07 13.46 -4.55
C GLY A 137 -1.04 14.08 -3.62
N ARG A 138 -0.96 13.62 -2.38
CA ARG A 138 -0.07 14.19 -1.36
C ARG A 138 1.40 14.00 -1.65
N GLU A 139 1.74 12.98 -2.40
CA GLU A 139 3.13 12.63 -2.67
C GLU A 139 3.46 12.85 -4.13
N ALA A 140 4.64 13.42 -4.40
CA ALA A 140 5.13 13.58 -5.76
C ALA A 140 5.21 12.20 -6.42
N GLY A 141 4.74 12.11 -7.66
CA GLY A 141 4.81 10.87 -8.42
C GLY A 141 3.81 9.80 -7.97
N SER A 142 2.81 10.14 -7.15
CA SER A 142 1.88 9.15 -6.60
C SER A 142 1.15 8.36 -7.67
N LEU A 143 0.71 9.01 -8.76
CA LEU A 143 0.04 8.30 -9.85
C LEU A 143 0.97 7.36 -10.59
N SER A 144 2.25 7.73 -10.75
CA SER A 144 3.25 6.85 -11.34
C SER A 144 3.47 5.60 -10.49
N ILE A 145 3.47 5.77 -9.17
CA ILE A 145 3.59 4.65 -8.23
C ILE A 145 2.38 3.73 -8.36
N LYS A 146 1.18 4.29 -8.42
CA LYS A 146 -0.05 3.51 -8.62
C LYS A 146 0.02 2.71 -9.92
N GLN A 147 0.44 3.33 -11.02
CA GLN A 147 0.63 2.65 -12.29
C GLN A 147 1.62 1.50 -12.17
N TRP A 148 2.74 1.75 -11.49
CA TRP A 148 3.75 0.71 -11.29
C TRP A 148 3.19 -0.48 -10.51
N LEU A 149 2.48 -0.22 -9.42
CA LEU A 149 1.90 -1.28 -8.59
C LEU A 149 0.89 -2.11 -9.37
N LEU A 150 0.03 -1.47 -10.14
CA LEU A 150 -0.97 -2.18 -10.94
C LEU A 150 -0.32 -3.02 -12.03
N ALA A 151 0.68 -2.47 -12.73
CA ALA A 151 1.41 -3.21 -13.76
C ALA A 151 2.16 -4.39 -13.15
N HIS A 152 2.79 -4.17 -11.99
CA HIS A 152 3.51 -5.20 -11.26
C HIS A 152 2.58 -6.36 -10.89
N GLU A 153 1.37 -6.06 -10.42
CA GLU A 153 0.42 -7.08 -9.99
C GLU A 153 -0.24 -7.82 -11.14
N ARG A 154 -0.22 -7.24 -12.34
CA ARG A 154 -0.71 -7.91 -13.55
C ARG A 154 0.35 -8.79 -14.21
N SER A 155 1.61 -8.64 -13.79
CA SER A 155 2.67 -9.47 -14.35
C SER A 155 2.42 -10.93 -13.96
N GLU A 156 2.77 -11.84 -14.88
CA GLU A 156 2.66 -13.25 -14.59
C GLU A 156 3.56 -13.61 -13.42
N PRO A 157 3.12 -14.51 -12.51
CA PRO A 157 4.01 -15.02 -11.50
C PRO A 157 5.23 -15.57 -12.20
N ARG A 158 6.41 -15.11 -11.83
CA ARG A 158 7.62 -15.71 -12.40
C ARG A 158 7.62 -17.17 -12.01
N ALA A 159 7.68 -18.03 -13.03
CA ALA A 159 7.86 -19.44 -12.77
C ALA A 159 9.02 -19.59 -11.79
N ALA A 160 8.79 -20.40 -10.75
CA ALA A 160 9.81 -20.66 -9.75
C ALA A 160 11.03 -21.16 -10.45
N GLY A 161 11.97 -20.34 -10.54
CA GLY A 161 13.17 -20.63 -11.32
C GLY A 161 13.78 -19.34 -11.63
#